data_f51d325a7804cdf368ef9ba344787550
#
_entry.id   f51d325a7804cdf368ef9ba344787550
#
_cell.length_a   1.000
_cell.length_b   1.000
_cell.length_c   1.000
_cell.angle_alpha   90.00
_cell.angle_beta   90.00
_cell.angle_gamma   90.00
#
_symmetry.space_group_name_H-M   'P 1'
#
loop_
_entity.id
_entity.type
_entity.pdbx_description
1 polymer ?
#
loop_
_entity_poly.entity_id
_entity_poly.type
_entity_poly.pdbx_seq_one_letter_code
_entity_poly.pdbx_strand_id
1 'polypeptide(L)'
;MRVGLEAPLLLTAAFLRATRQWTADKRVLHISSGLGRRAMAAQGPYCAVKAALDHLARAQALEEALLDHGARVVSLAPGIIDTDMQVQLRGADPTGFPDHEAFVQMKSGGRLDSPAVAAAKVVGYLQRADFGANPVGDVRDP
;
A
#
# COMPACT_ATOMS: atom_id res chain seq x y z
N MET A 1 -12.23 -9.38 1.24
CA MET A 1 -11.84 -8.88 -0.07
C MET A 1 -12.47 -7.55 -0.46
N ARG A 2 -13.71 -7.24 -0.10
CA ARG A 2 -14.40 -6.00 -0.50
C ARG A 2 -13.60 -4.72 -0.21
N VAL A 3 -13.19 -4.50 1.02
CA VAL A 3 -12.47 -3.27 1.40
C VAL A 3 -11.04 -3.22 0.85
N GLY A 4 -10.37 -4.36 0.75
CA GLY A 4 -8.94 -4.41 0.40
C GLY A 4 -8.64 -4.42 -1.11
N LEU A 5 -9.62 -4.76 -1.96
CA LEU A 5 -9.41 -4.86 -3.40
C LEU A 5 -10.56 -4.27 -4.21
N GLU A 6 -11.81 -4.69 -3.95
CA GLU A 6 -12.98 -4.24 -4.73
C GLU A 6 -13.20 -2.74 -4.58
N ALA A 7 -13.17 -2.21 -3.37
CA ALA A 7 -13.36 -0.79 -3.13
C ALA A 7 -12.25 0.08 -3.77
N PRO A 8 -10.95 -0.20 -3.62
CA PRO A 8 -9.91 0.49 -4.37
C PRO A 8 -10.11 0.45 -5.88
N LEU A 9 -10.48 -0.69 -6.46
CA LEU A 9 -10.76 -0.82 -7.88
C LEU A 9 -11.89 0.11 -8.32
N LEU A 10 -13.04 0.06 -7.63
CA LEU A 10 -14.21 0.86 -7.96
C LEU A 10 -13.98 2.36 -7.78
N LEU A 11 -13.31 2.76 -6.68
CA LEU A 11 -12.98 4.15 -6.40
C LEU A 11 -12.01 4.72 -7.44
N THR A 12 -10.98 3.95 -7.81
CA THR A 12 -10.04 4.35 -8.85
C THR A 12 -10.74 4.49 -10.20
N ALA A 13 -11.56 3.53 -10.60
CA ALA A 13 -12.31 3.60 -11.84
C ALA A 13 -13.27 4.81 -11.86
N ALA A 14 -13.91 5.13 -10.75
CA ALA A 14 -14.76 6.32 -10.61
C ALA A 14 -13.95 7.61 -10.73
N PHE A 15 -12.81 7.71 -10.04
CA PHE A 15 -11.90 8.86 -10.11
C PHE A 15 -11.38 9.08 -11.54
N LEU A 16 -10.82 8.05 -12.17
CA LEU A 16 -10.27 8.14 -13.51
C LEU A 16 -11.33 8.55 -14.54
N ARG A 17 -12.55 8.03 -14.42
CA ARG A 17 -13.69 8.42 -15.27
C ARG A 17 -14.09 9.87 -15.05
N ALA A 18 -14.19 10.32 -13.79
CA ALA A 18 -14.58 11.69 -13.46
C ALA A 18 -13.53 12.73 -13.88
N THR A 19 -12.26 12.33 -13.91
CA THR A 19 -11.13 13.22 -14.24
C THR A 19 -10.59 13.03 -15.67
N ARG A 20 -11.28 12.28 -16.52
CA ARG A 20 -10.81 11.91 -17.87
C ARG A 20 -10.43 13.11 -18.73
N GLN A 21 -11.16 14.23 -18.58
CA GLN A 21 -10.92 15.46 -19.34
C GLN A 21 -9.92 16.42 -18.68
N TRP A 22 -9.38 16.08 -17.52
CA TRP A 22 -8.41 16.92 -16.84
C TRP A 22 -7.04 16.82 -17.53
N THR A 23 -6.43 17.96 -17.76
CA THR A 23 -5.04 18.08 -18.25
C THR A 23 -4.03 18.23 -17.12
N ALA A 24 -4.50 18.44 -15.88
CA ALA A 24 -3.67 18.53 -14.70
C ALA A 24 -3.07 17.17 -14.32
N ASP A 25 -1.96 17.19 -13.58
CA ASP A 25 -1.33 15.99 -13.01
C ASP A 25 -2.30 15.23 -12.08
N LYS A 26 -2.54 13.96 -12.39
CA LYS A 26 -3.43 13.06 -11.65
C LYS A 26 -2.62 11.97 -11.01
N ARG A 27 -2.80 11.78 -9.72
CA ARG A 27 -2.07 10.77 -8.94
C ARG A 27 -3.03 9.87 -8.18
N VAL A 28 -2.83 8.57 -8.32
CA VAL A 28 -3.56 7.55 -7.58
C VAL A 28 -2.56 6.79 -6.73
N LEU A 29 -2.79 6.77 -5.42
CA LEU A 29 -1.95 6.04 -4.49
C LEU A 29 -2.79 5.02 -3.73
N HIS A 30 -2.49 3.74 -3.92
CA HIS A 30 -3.04 2.64 -3.16
C HIS A 30 -2.15 2.34 -1.96
N ILE A 31 -2.73 2.13 -0.79
CA ILE A 31 -1.99 1.71 0.40
C ILE A 31 -1.88 0.19 0.42
N SER A 32 -0.69 -0.30 0.08
CA SER A 32 -0.32 -1.71 0.07
C SER A 32 0.36 -2.13 1.38
N SER A 33 1.22 -3.11 1.30
CA SER A 33 2.04 -3.65 2.40
C SER A 33 3.24 -4.38 1.81
N GLY A 34 4.33 -4.47 2.56
CA GLY A 34 5.43 -5.40 2.24
C GLY A 34 4.97 -6.85 2.08
N LEU A 35 3.83 -7.22 2.70
CA LEU A 35 3.21 -8.55 2.55
C LEU A 35 2.49 -8.76 1.20
N GLY A 36 2.36 -7.76 0.38
CA GLY A 36 1.99 -7.93 -1.04
C GLY A 36 3.11 -8.53 -1.89
N ARG A 37 4.36 -8.47 -1.40
CA ARG A 37 5.59 -8.94 -2.11
C ARG A 37 6.24 -10.14 -1.47
N ARG A 38 5.95 -10.43 -0.20
CA ARG A 38 6.41 -11.62 0.51
C ARG A 38 5.25 -12.28 1.26
N ALA A 39 5.26 -13.60 1.32
CA ALA A 39 4.29 -14.33 2.11
C ALA A 39 4.65 -14.30 3.61
N MET A 40 3.62 -14.44 4.45
CA MET A 40 3.74 -14.63 5.89
C MET A 40 2.73 -15.68 6.34
N ALA A 41 3.15 -16.61 7.18
CA ALA A 41 2.27 -17.62 7.77
C ALA A 41 1.12 -16.95 8.55
N ALA A 42 -0.04 -17.57 8.58
CA ALA A 42 -1.27 -17.06 9.19
C ALA A 42 -1.83 -15.75 8.58
N GLN A 43 -1.19 -15.18 7.53
CA GLN A 43 -1.60 -13.94 6.86
C GLN A 43 -2.01 -14.15 5.38
N GLY A 44 -2.32 -15.38 4.98
CA GLY A 44 -2.61 -15.73 3.59
C GLY A 44 -3.62 -14.81 2.89
N PRO A 45 -4.84 -14.60 3.44
CA PRO A 45 -5.83 -13.69 2.82
C PRO A 45 -5.35 -12.24 2.70
N TYR A 46 -4.63 -11.74 3.71
CA TYR A 46 -4.07 -10.38 3.69
C TYR A 46 -2.97 -10.25 2.62
N CYS A 47 -2.03 -11.20 2.58
CA CYS A 47 -0.99 -11.25 1.55
C CYS A 47 -1.59 -11.27 0.14
N ALA A 48 -2.60 -12.12 -0.09
CA ALA A 48 -3.27 -12.24 -1.37
C ALA A 48 -3.94 -10.92 -1.81
N VAL A 49 -4.65 -10.25 -0.90
CA VAL A 49 -5.28 -8.95 -1.18
C VAL A 49 -4.25 -7.88 -1.52
N LYS A 50 -3.14 -7.80 -0.76
CA LYS A 50 -2.10 -6.80 -1.00
C LYS A 50 -1.30 -7.09 -2.27
N ALA A 51 -1.05 -8.35 -2.59
CA ALA A 51 -0.44 -8.75 -3.86
C ALA A 51 -1.34 -8.42 -5.07
N ALA A 52 -2.65 -8.67 -4.94
CA ALA A 52 -3.62 -8.29 -5.97
C ALA A 52 -3.66 -6.77 -6.18
N LEU A 53 -3.58 -5.97 -5.11
CA LEU A 53 -3.54 -4.51 -5.19
C LEU A 53 -2.27 -4.00 -5.87
N ASP A 54 -1.10 -4.59 -5.57
CA ASP A 54 0.16 -4.28 -6.24
C ASP A 54 0.09 -4.60 -7.74
N HIS A 55 -0.52 -5.73 -8.09
CA HIS A 55 -0.67 -6.11 -9.50
C HIS A 55 -1.69 -5.25 -10.24
N LEU A 56 -2.79 -4.88 -9.58
CA LEU A 56 -3.77 -3.93 -10.11
C LEU A 56 -3.13 -2.59 -10.44
N ALA A 57 -2.30 -2.04 -9.54
CA ALA A 57 -1.61 -0.78 -9.79
C ALA A 57 -0.69 -0.84 -11.01
N ARG A 58 0.00 -1.98 -11.23
CA ARG A 58 0.81 -2.18 -12.46
C ARG A 58 -0.04 -2.14 -13.72
N ALA A 59 -1.19 -2.84 -13.72
CA ALA A 59 -2.09 -2.84 -14.87
C ALA A 59 -2.64 -1.45 -15.15
N GLN A 60 -3.14 -0.76 -14.12
CA GLN A 60 -3.66 0.60 -14.23
C GLN A 60 -2.59 1.59 -14.72
N ALA A 61 -1.35 1.48 -14.25
CA ALA A 61 -0.25 2.34 -14.72
C ALA A 61 0.04 2.13 -16.21
N LEU A 62 -0.02 0.89 -16.69
CA LEU A 62 0.13 0.59 -18.13
C LEU A 62 -1.03 1.15 -18.96
N GLU A 63 -2.27 1.02 -18.48
CA GLU A 63 -3.46 1.57 -19.15
C GLU A 63 -3.43 3.09 -19.23
N GLU A 64 -3.11 3.76 -18.13
CA GLU A 64 -3.04 5.22 -18.07
C GLU A 64 -1.84 5.78 -18.88
N ALA A 65 -0.75 5.05 -19.02
CA ALA A 65 0.38 5.43 -19.86
C ALA A 65 0.05 5.51 -21.37
N LEU A 66 -1.06 4.93 -21.80
CA LEU A 66 -1.55 5.02 -23.18
C LEU A 66 -2.31 6.33 -23.48
N LEU A 67 -2.56 7.16 -22.47
CA LEU A 67 -3.36 8.38 -22.56
C LEU A 67 -2.47 9.62 -22.49
N ASP A 68 -2.75 10.65 -23.29
CA ASP A 68 -1.98 11.91 -23.31
C ASP A 68 -1.88 12.59 -21.93
N HIS A 69 -2.93 12.48 -21.13
CA HIS A 69 -3.00 13.00 -19.77
C HIS A 69 -3.42 11.91 -18.78
N GLY A 70 -2.83 10.73 -18.89
CA GLY A 70 -3.10 9.60 -17.98
C GLY A 70 -2.66 9.88 -16.55
N ALA A 71 -3.29 9.20 -15.60
CA ALA A 71 -2.92 9.30 -14.20
C ALA A 71 -1.65 8.49 -13.90
N ARG A 72 -0.84 8.98 -12.98
CA ARG A 72 0.25 8.21 -12.39
C ARG A 72 -0.30 7.36 -11.24
N VAL A 73 -0.07 6.05 -11.27
CA VAL A 73 -0.65 5.10 -10.32
C VAL A 73 0.47 4.38 -9.58
N VAL A 74 0.38 4.36 -8.25
CA VAL A 74 1.34 3.66 -7.38
C VAL A 74 0.61 2.89 -6.29
N SER A 75 1.02 1.65 -6.05
CA SER A 75 0.71 0.87 -4.86
C SER A 75 1.91 0.94 -3.91
N LEU A 76 1.73 1.56 -2.74
CA LEU A 76 2.81 1.93 -1.82
C LEU A 76 2.69 1.16 -0.51
N ALA A 77 3.77 0.48 -0.09
CA ALA A 77 3.90 -0.01 1.28
C ALA A 77 4.28 1.16 2.20
N PRO A 78 3.45 1.48 3.22
CA PRO A 78 3.62 2.68 4.05
C PRO A 78 4.61 2.51 5.21
N GLY A 79 5.38 1.42 5.23
CA GLY A 79 6.22 1.04 6.36
C GLY A 79 5.46 0.27 7.43
N ILE A 80 6.04 0.19 8.63
CA ILE A 80 5.47 -0.54 9.77
C ILE A 80 4.93 0.49 10.77
N ILE A 81 3.60 0.55 10.89
CA ILE A 81 2.90 1.62 11.64
C ILE A 81 2.36 1.06 12.95
N ASP A 82 2.52 1.79 14.04
CA ASP A 82 1.95 1.44 15.35
C ASP A 82 0.43 1.68 15.36
N THR A 83 -0.32 0.63 15.06
CA THR A 83 -1.78 0.62 14.91
C THR A 83 -2.42 -0.50 15.73
N ASP A 84 -3.74 -0.49 15.86
CA ASP A 84 -4.50 -1.55 16.52
C ASP A 84 -4.26 -2.93 15.87
N MET A 85 -4.00 -2.97 14.56
CA MET A 85 -3.59 -4.21 13.87
C MET A 85 -2.30 -4.78 14.48
N GLN A 86 -1.32 -3.93 14.79
CA GLN A 86 -0.08 -4.35 15.47
C GLN A 86 -0.35 -4.87 16.90
N VAL A 87 -1.31 -4.28 17.61
CA VAL A 87 -1.75 -4.77 18.91
C VAL A 87 -2.36 -6.17 18.79
N GLN A 88 -3.24 -6.38 17.80
CA GLN A 88 -3.86 -7.68 17.54
C GLN A 88 -2.83 -8.75 17.18
N LEU A 89 -1.85 -8.42 16.33
CA LEU A 89 -0.79 -9.37 15.92
C LEU A 89 0.10 -9.77 17.11
N ARG A 90 0.42 -8.84 18.00
CA ARG A 90 1.15 -9.12 19.24
C ARG A 90 0.33 -9.85 20.31
N GLY A 91 -0.99 -9.77 20.23
CA GLY A 91 -1.92 -10.50 21.10
C GLY A 91 -2.36 -11.87 20.55
N ALA A 92 -1.91 -12.25 19.35
CA ALA A 92 -2.26 -13.53 18.74
C ALA A 92 -1.58 -14.70 19.46
N ASP A 93 -2.17 -15.91 19.34
CA ASP A 93 -1.59 -17.13 19.87
C ASP A 93 -0.27 -17.46 19.12
N PRO A 94 0.88 -17.49 19.82
CA PRO A 94 2.17 -17.77 19.21
C PRO A 94 2.25 -19.15 18.53
N THR A 95 1.44 -20.12 18.96
CA THR A 95 1.45 -21.48 18.40
C THR A 95 0.94 -21.51 16.96
N GLY A 96 0.02 -20.61 16.62
CA GLY A 96 -0.55 -20.46 15.27
C GLY A 96 0.10 -19.37 14.43
N PHE A 97 1.01 -18.59 15.00
CA PHE A 97 1.63 -17.43 14.33
C PHE A 97 3.16 -17.41 14.54
N PRO A 98 3.94 -18.08 13.68
CA PRO A 98 5.39 -18.21 13.84
C PRO A 98 6.16 -16.89 13.93
N ASP A 99 5.67 -15.83 13.27
CA ASP A 99 6.29 -14.50 13.26
C ASP A 99 5.93 -13.64 14.50
N HIS A 100 5.16 -14.16 15.46
CA HIS A 100 4.70 -13.43 16.65
C HIS A 100 5.82 -12.67 17.36
N GLU A 101 6.92 -13.36 17.69
CA GLU A 101 8.06 -12.77 18.40
C GLU A 101 8.67 -11.59 17.64
N ALA A 102 8.73 -11.67 16.32
CA ALA A 102 9.22 -10.56 15.49
C ALA A 102 8.37 -9.28 15.66
N PHE A 103 7.05 -9.42 15.77
CA PHE A 103 6.16 -8.28 16.02
C PHE A 103 6.34 -7.69 17.43
N VAL A 104 6.58 -8.52 18.44
CA VAL A 104 6.91 -8.06 19.81
C VAL A 104 8.20 -7.25 19.79
N GLN A 105 9.26 -7.79 19.15
CA GLN A 105 10.55 -7.13 19.05
C GLN A 105 10.53 -5.84 18.20
N MET A 106 9.67 -5.74 17.19
CA MET A 106 9.48 -4.50 16.44
C MET A 106 8.97 -3.37 17.34
N LYS A 107 8.08 -3.65 18.27
CA LYS A 107 7.56 -2.66 19.22
C LYS A 107 8.60 -2.30 20.26
N SER A 108 9.21 -3.27 20.93
CA SER A 108 10.20 -3.04 21.98
C SER A 108 11.48 -2.35 21.45
N GLY A 109 11.86 -2.63 20.21
CA GLY A 109 13.01 -2.01 19.51
C GLY A 109 12.70 -0.66 18.87
N GLY A 110 11.52 -0.08 19.07
CA GLY A 110 11.18 1.26 18.55
C GLY A 110 11.13 1.35 17.02
N ARG A 111 10.88 0.23 16.32
CA ARG A 111 10.88 0.17 14.84
C ARG A 111 9.53 0.50 14.19
N LEU A 112 8.53 0.86 14.99
CA LEU A 112 7.21 1.25 14.49
C LEU A 112 7.14 2.77 14.33
N ASP A 113 6.73 3.23 13.17
CA ASP A 113 6.39 4.63 12.97
C ASP A 113 5.07 4.97 13.69
N SER A 114 4.96 6.17 14.25
CA SER A 114 3.64 6.65 14.66
C SER A 114 2.75 6.89 13.42
N PRO A 115 1.41 6.87 13.56
CA PRO A 115 0.52 7.18 12.44
C PRO A 115 0.83 8.53 11.77
N ALA A 116 1.20 9.54 12.54
CA ALA A 116 1.56 10.86 12.01
C ALA A 116 2.83 10.82 11.16
N VAL A 117 3.87 10.11 11.63
CA VAL A 117 5.14 9.94 10.88
C VAL A 117 4.88 9.16 9.58
N ALA A 118 4.12 8.06 9.66
CA ALA A 118 3.78 7.27 8.48
C ALA A 118 2.96 8.10 7.46
N ALA A 119 1.99 8.88 7.92
CA ALA A 119 1.20 9.77 7.06
C ALA A 119 2.10 10.81 6.35
N ALA A 120 3.04 11.44 7.08
CA ALA A 120 3.98 12.39 6.49
C ALA A 120 4.84 11.73 5.40
N LYS A 121 5.33 10.51 5.62
CA LYS A 121 6.10 9.74 4.62
C LYS A 121 5.26 9.44 3.37
N VAL A 122 4.00 9.01 3.55
CA VAL A 122 3.09 8.70 2.44
C VAL A 122 2.76 9.95 1.63
N VAL A 123 2.47 11.08 2.28
CA VAL A 123 2.22 12.36 1.60
C VAL A 123 3.48 12.85 0.89
N GLY A 124 4.65 12.74 1.52
CA GLY A 124 5.92 13.07 0.89
C GLY A 124 6.19 12.23 -0.37
N TYR A 125 5.92 10.92 -0.31
CA TYR A 125 6.04 10.05 -1.47
C TYR A 125 5.06 10.45 -2.60
N LEU A 126 3.81 10.77 -2.25
CA LEU A 126 2.80 11.23 -3.21
C LEU A 126 3.24 12.51 -3.93
N GLN A 127 4.03 13.38 -3.27
CA GLN A 127 4.49 14.67 -3.82
C GLN A 127 5.79 14.56 -4.62
N ARG A 128 6.46 13.43 -4.67
CA ARG A 128 7.71 13.24 -5.41
C ARG A 128 7.55 13.60 -6.88
N ALA A 129 8.59 14.15 -7.48
CA ALA A 129 8.60 14.44 -8.91
C ALA A 129 8.55 13.16 -9.77
N ASP A 130 9.20 12.11 -9.30
CA ASP A 130 9.24 10.78 -9.92
C ASP A 130 8.09 9.85 -9.50
N PHE A 131 7.05 10.36 -8.80
CA PHE A 131 5.85 9.58 -8.47
C PHE A 131 5.29 8.92 -9.73
N GLY A 132 5.09 7.61 -9.70
CA GLY A 132 4.58 6.83 -10.83
C GLY A 132 5.66 6.24 -11.74
N ALA A 133 6.94 6.58 -11.57
CA ALA A 133 8.03 5.92 -12.31
C ALA A 133 8.11 4.42 -12.02
N ASN A 134 7.79 4.02 -10.80
CA ASN A 134 7.57 2.63 -10.42
C ASN A 134 6.16 2.48 -9.85
N PRO A 135 5.29 1.64 -10.44
CA PRO A 135 3.91 1.48 -9.97
C PRO A 135 3.78 0.71 -8.64
N VAL A 136 4.87 0.19 -8.10
CA VAL A 136 4.90 -0.48 -6.78
C VAL A 136 6.13 -0.02 -6.02
N GLY A 137 5.92 0.66 -4.89
CA GLY A 137 6.97 1.26 -4.07
C GLY A 137 6.85 0.96 -2.58
N ASP A 138 7.85 1.36 -1.84
CA ASP A 138 7.88 1.36 -0.37
C ASP A 138 8.32 2.76 0.08
N VAL A 139 7.74 3.29 1.16
CA VAL A 139 8.16 4.62 1.70
C VAL A 139 9.62 4.67 2.17
N ARG A 140 10.27 3.52 2.27
CA ARG A 140 11.68 3.37 2.65
C ARG A 140 12.62 3.32 1.44
N ASP A 141 12.07 3.20 0.24
CA ASP A 141 12.87 3.23 -0.99
C ASP A 141 13.39 4.65 -1.22
N PRO A 142 14.65 4.80 -1.68
CA PRO A 142 15.29 6.09 -1.92
C PRO A 142 14.59 6.93 -2.99
#